data_155b7ce6e585ab2dc065f5a386432d68
#
_entry.id   155b7ce6e585ab2dc065f5a386432d68
#
_cell.length_a   1.000
_cell.length_b   1.000
_cell.length_c   1.000
_cell.angle_alpha   90.00
_cell.angle_beta   90.00
_cell.angle_gamma   90.00
#
_symmetry.space_group_name_H-M   'P 1'
#
loop_
_entity.id
_entity.type
_entity.pdbx_description
1 polymer ?
#
loop_
_entity_poly.entity_id
_entity_poly.type
_entity_poly.pdbx_seq_one_letter_code
_entity_poly.pdbx_strand_id
1 'polypeptide(L)'
;MKEKLIKNLMEKLWERYEYASILASDVRGKRYSVSKRGVACAMSGLLSGCGYVIKVHNGHAFAEYSFGELTENNIEEIITEVDRVYEMEELLNGEGIELVPYDVPEETPVKSFSENEMHGNPDECDDNVIVDKLREVRKHALAMDDRILDCQAGAQYQIYTKYF
;
A
#
# COMPACT_ATOMS: atom_id res chain seq x y z
N MET A 1 -3.46 -2.96 -17.59
CA MET A 1 -3.13 -1.53 -17.84
C MET A 1 -2.05 -1.03 -16.89
N LYS A 2 -2.20 -1.16 -15.57
CA LYS A 2 -1.18 -0.74 -14.57
C LYS A 2 0.20 -1.38 -14.81
N GLU A 3 0.28 -2.68 -15.05
CA GLU A 3 1.55 -3.39 -15.31
C GLU A 3 2.36 -2.81 -16.47
N LYS A 4 1.68 -2.43 -17.57
CA LYS A 4 2.35 -1.82 -18.72
C LYS A 4 2.94 -0.45 -18.39
N LEU A 5 2.23 0.35 -17.60
CA LEU A 5 2.72 1.66 -17.16
C LEU A 5 3.92 1.53 -16.21
N ILE A 6 3.86 0.58 -15.27
CA ILE A 6 4.97 0.27 -14.38
C ILE A 6 6.21 -0.14 -15.18
N LYS A 7 6.07 -1.04 -16.16
CA LYS A 7 7.18 -1.46 -17.02
C LYS A 7 7.79 -0.29 -17.79
N ASN A 8 6.96 0.56 -18.39
CA ASN A 8 7.44 1.74 -19.12
C ASN A 8 8.22 2.69 -18.20
N LEU A 9 7.72 2.94 -16.99
CA LEU A 9 8.42 3.77 -16.01
C LEU A 9 9.75 3.13 -15.59
N MET A 10 9.76 1.81 -15.33
CA MET A 10 10.98 1.09 -14.94
C MET A 10 12.05 1.08 -16.04
N GLU A 11 11.66 0.87 -17.30
CA GLU A 11 12.59 0.92 -18.45
C GLU A 11 13.32 2.26 -18.51
N LYS A 12 12.60 3.37 -18.31
CA LYS A 12 13.19 4.73 -18.29
C LYS A 12 14.08 4.98 -17.08
N LEU A 13 13.76 4.42 -15.92
CA LEU A 13 14.60 4.55 -14.73
C LEU A 13 15.89 3.75 -14.87
N TRP A 14 15.85 2.54 -15.45
CA TRP A 14 17.06 1.74 -15.71
C TRP A 14 18.01 2.34 -16.77
N GLU A 15 17.52 3.26 -17.61
CA GLU A 15 18.41 4.05 -18.49
C GLU A 15 19.22 5.11 -17.73
N ARG A 16 18.82 5.44 -16.49
CA ARG A 16 19.40 6.54 -15.70
C ARG A 16 20.13 6.06 -14.45
N TYR A 17 19.68 4.96 -13.86
CA TYR A 17 20.17 4.47 -12.57
C TYR A 17 20.68 3.03 -12.70
N GLU A 18 21.76 2.71 -11.98
CA GLU A 18 22.30 1.35 -11.91
C GLU A 18 21.30 0.37 -11.27
N TYR A 19 20.52 0.88 -10.33
CA TYR A 19 19.43 0.15 -9.70
C TYR A 19 18.18 1.02 -9.64
N ALA A 20 17.06 0.42 -9.99
CA ALA A 20 15.75 1.00 -9.75
C ALA A 20 14.76 -0.11 -9.41
N SER A 21 13.92 0.14 -8.45
CA SER A 21 12.79 -0.73 -8.10
C SER A 21 11.53 0.09 -7.87
N ILE A 22 10.39 -0.54 -8.05
CA ILE A 22 9.10 0.07 -7.76
C ILE A 22 8.26 -0.91 -6.94
N LEU A 23 7.69 -0.42 -5.85
CA LEU A 23 6.61 -1.08 -5.13
C LEU A 23 5.31 -0.36 -5.44
N ALA A 24 4.40 -1.04 -6.12
CA ALA A 24 3.04 -0.56 -6.29
C ALA A 24 2.09 -1.34 -5.40
N SER A 25 1.25 -0.63 -4.66
CA SER A 25 0.24 -1.23 -3.79
C SER A 25 -1.14 -0.66 -4.09
N ASP A 26 -2.13 -1.53 -4.12
CA ASP A 26 -3.55 -1.18 -4.22
C ASP A 26 -4.28 -1.86 -3.06
N VAL A 27 -4.84 -1.05 -2.18
CA VAL A 27 -5.48 -1.51 -0.95
C VAL A 27 -6.90 -1.01 -0.91
N ARG A 28 -7.84 -1.92 -0.64
CA ARG A 28 -9.26 -1.60 -0.44
C ARG A 28 -9.81 -2.38 0.73
N GLY A 29 -10.76 -1.80 1.42
CA GLY A 29 -11.38 -2.48 2.55
C GLY A 29 -12.41 -1.63 3.26
N LYS A 30 -13.17 -2.28 4.13
CA LYS A 30 -14.20 -1.64 4.93
C LYS A 30 -14.09 -2.07 6.38
N ARG A 31 -14.56 -1.19 7.25
CA ARG A 31 -14.74 -1.46 8.68
C ARG A 31 -16.19 -1.24 9.05
N TYR A 32 -16.70 -2.17 9.79
CA TYR A 32 -18.05 -2.14 10.37
C TYR A 32 -17.96 -2.13 11.87
N SER A 33 -18.84 -1.39 12.52
CA SER A 33 -18.98 -1.44 13.97
C SER A 33 -20.43 -1.24 14.39
N VAL A 34 -20.83 -1.97 15.42
CA VAL A 34 -22.13 -1.86 16.06
C VAL A 34 -21.90 -1.64 17.56
N SER A 35 -22.41 -0.56 18.09
CA SER A 35 -22.27 -0.16 19.49
C SER A 35 -23.57 0.40 20.04
N LYS A 36 -23.57 0.80 21.30
CA LYS A 36 -24.69 1.55 21.92
C LYS A 36 -24.96 2.88 21.20
N ARG A 37 -23.93 3.47 20.59
CA ARG A 37 -24.03 4.76 19.87
C ARG A 37 -24.64 4.63 18.48
N GLY A 38 -24.71 3.41 17.94
CA GLY A 38 -25.25 3.14 16.62
C GLY A 38 -24.36 2.23 15.79
N VAL A 39 -24.60 2.29 14.48
CA VAL A 39 -23.88 1.52 13.46
C VAL A 39 -22.98 2.48 12.68
N ALA A 40 -21.76 2.07 12.45
CA ALA A 40 -20.85 2.75 11.51
C ALA A 40 -20.33 1.73 10.48
N CYS A 41 -20.41 2.15 9.22
CA CYS A 41 -19.75 1.48 8.12
C CYS A 41 -18.85 2.54 7.43
N ALA A 42 -17.58 2.30 7.36
CA ALA A 42 -16.64 3.27 6.81
C ALA A 42 -15.58 2.59 5.94
N MET A 43 -15.32 3.20 4.79
CA MET A 43 -14.05 3.05 4.10
C MET A 43 -13.04 3.94 4.84
N SER A 44 -12.04 3.34 5.45
CA SER A 44 -11.01 4.09 6.15
C SER A 44 -9.84 4.33 5.20
N GLY A 45 -9.25 5.52 5.20
CA GLY A 45 -8.00 5.80 4.48
C GLY A 45 -6.83 4.89 4.87
N LEU A 46 -6.90 4.26 6.04
CA LEU A 46 -5.96 3.21 6.46
C LEU A 46 -6.29 1.83 5.83
N LEU A 47 -7.50 1.66 5.29
CA LEU A 47 -7.99 0.41 4.70
C LEU A 47 -8.16 0.50 3.18
N SER A 48 -7.94 1.67 2.60
CA SER A 48 -8.04 1.88 1.16
C SER A 48 -7.03 2.92 0.71
N GLY A 49 -6.36 2.64 -0.36
CA GLY A 49 -5.38 3.55 -0.97
C GLY A 49 -4.62 2.87 -2.08
N CYS A 50 -4.16 3.65 -3.02
CA CYS A 50 -3.23 3.23 -4.06
C CYS A 50 -1.96 4.05 -3.88
N GLY A 51 -0.81 3.44 -4.00
CA GLY A 51 0.45 4.15 -3.88
C GLY A 51 1.59 3.42 -4.57
N TYR A 52 2.59 4.19 -4.91
CA TYR A 52 3.80 3.75 -5.56
C TYR A 52 4.99 4.30 -4.78
N VAL A 53 6.00 3.49 -4.62
CA VAL A 53 7.29 3.90 -4.07
C VAL A 53 8.36 3.46 -5.06
N ILE A 54 9.11 4.42 -5.57
CA ILE A 54 10.31 4.18 -6.38
C ILE A 54 11.51 4.27 -5.46
N LYS A 55 12.46 3.38 -5.65
CA LYS A 55 13.78 3.42 -5.04
C LYS A 55 14.81 3.32 -6.12
N VAL A 56 15.78 4.24 -6.12
CA VAL A 56 16.89 4.32 -7.09
C VAL A 56 18.23 4.37 -6.40
N HIS A 57 19.29 3.93 -7.09
CA HIS A 57 20.67 3.92 -6.57
C HIS A 57 21.69 3.98 -7.72
N ASN A 58 22.79 4.71 -7.52
CA ASN A 58 23.91 4.85 -8.46
C ASN A 58 25.27 4.59 -7.79
N GLY A 59 25.35 3.56 -6.93
CA GLY A 59 26.63 3.18 -6.29
C GLY A 59 26.99 3.97 -5.02
N HIS A 60 26.35 5.11 -4.73
CA HIS A 60 26.72 5.97 -3.60
C HIS A 60 25.56 6.27 -2.64
N ALA A 61 24.37 6.51 -3.16
CA ALA A 61 23.21 6.87 -2.36
C ALA A 61 21.95 6.18 -2.86
N PHE A 62 21.00 5.96 -1.97
CA PHE A 62 19.63 5.62 -2.32
C PHE A 62 18.75 6.86 -2.22
N ALA A 63 17.82 7.00 -3.17
CA ALA A 63 16.72 7.92 -3.05
C ALA A 63 15.39 7.18 -3.17
N GLU A 64 14.40 7.62 -2.43
CA GLU A 64 13.05 7.09 -2.46
C GLU A 64 12.05 8.19 -2.78
N TYR A 65 11.17 7.94 -3.74
CA TYR A 65 10.09 8.85 -4.11
C TYR A 65 8.75 8.14 -4.09
N SER A 66 7.76 8.73 -3.41
CA SER A 66 6.42 8.17 -3.26
C SER A 66 5.39 9.03 -3.96
N PHE A 67 4.45 8.40 -4.67
CA PHE A 67 3.36 9.09 -5.36
C PHE A 67 2.07 8.25 -5.36
N GLY A 68 0.94 8.90 -5.61
CA GLY A 68 -0.39 8.26 -5.50
C GLY A 68 -0.95 7.74 -6.81
N GLU A 69 -0.53 8.30 -7.95
CA GLU A 69 -1.14 8.00 -9.24
C GLU A 69 -0.08 7.83 -10.33
N LEU A 70 -0.24 6.79 -11.17
CA LEU A 70 0.59 6.53 -12.34
C LEU A 70 -0.29 6.51 -13.60
N THR A 71 0.00 7.43 -14.51
CA THR A 71 -0.66 7.58 -15.82
C THR A 71 0.39 7.72 -16.92
N GLU A 72 -0.01 7.58 -18.19
CA GLU A 72 0.90 7.85 -19.31
C GLU A 72 1.42 9.29 -19.33
N ASN A 73 0.64 10.23 -18.81
CA ASN A 73 0.93 11.66 -18.89
C ASN A 73 1.86 12.17 -17.79
N ASN A 74 2.02 11.44 -16.66
CA ASN A 74 2.83 11.90 -15.54
C ASN A 74 4.16 11.14 -15.36
N ILE A 75 4.49 10.21 -16.26
CA ILE A 75 5.74 9.43 -16.17
C ILE A 75 6.95 10.34 -16.17
N GLU A 76 7.03 11.32 -17.07
CA GLU A 76 8.17 12.25 -17.16
C GLU A 76 8.27 13.16 -15.91
N GLU A 77 7.15 13.59 -15.37
CA GLU A 77 7.10 14.37 -14.14
C GLU A 77 7.63 13.54 -12.96
N ILE A 78 7.19 12.27 -12.85
CA ILE A 78 7.67 11.35 -11.81
C ILE A 78 9.18 11.16 -11.91
N ILE A 79 9.72 10.94 -13.10
CA ILE A 79 11.16 10.78 -13.33
C ILE A 79 11.90 12.04 -12.91
N THR A 80 11.41 13.21 -13.29
CA THR A 80 12.01 14.51 -12.91
C THR A 80 12.04 14.67 -11.38
N GLU A 81 10.99 14.27 -10.68
CA GLU A 81 10.95 14.32 -9.21
C GLU A 81 11.93 13.31 -8.58
N VAL A 82 12.06 12.10 -9.16
CA VAL A 82 13.05 11.11 -8.71
C VAL A 82 14.47 11.67 -8.88
N ASP A 83 14.80 12.24 -10.04
CA ASP A 83 16.10 12.86 -10.31
C ASP A 83 16.37 13.99 -9.29
N ARG A 84 15.39 14.85 -9.02
CA ARG A 84 15.50 15.93 -8.05
C ARG A 84 15.75 15.43 -6.62
N VAL A 85 15.06 14.39 -6.18
CA VAL A 85 15.25 13.80 -4.84
C VAL A 85 16.64 13.16 -4.76
N TYR A 86 17.07 12.47 -5.80
CA TYR A 86 18.41 11.85 -5.86
C TYR A 86 19.53 12.90 -5.78
N GLU A 87 19.42 13.99 -6.54
CA GLU A 87 20.38 15.11 -6.49
C GLU A 87 20.45 15.75 -5.10
N MET A 88 19.31 15.89 -4.41
CA MET A 88 19.30 16.41 -3.03
C MET A 88 20.01 15.47 -2.06
N GLU A 89 19.84 14.16 -2.18
CA GLU A 89 20.53 13.17 -1.36
C GLU A 89 22.04 13.18 -1.63
N GLU A 90 22.47 13.31 -2.88
CA GLU A 90 23.89 13.46 -3.22
C GLU A 90 24.51 14.73 -2.62
N LEU A 91 23.80 15.86 -2.65
CA LEU A 91 24.25 17.12 -2.05
C LEU A 91 24.38 17.02 -0.52
N LEU A 92 23.41 16.41 0.15
CA LEU A 92 23.43 16.21 1.60
C LEU A 92 24.57 15.28 2.03
N ASN A 93 24.89 14.29 1.21
CA ASN A 93 25.98 13.37 1.45
C ASN A 93 27.37 13.97 1.12
N GLY A 94 27.43 15.00 0.26
CA GLY A 94 28.69 15.65 -0.18
C GLY A 94 29.30 16.63 0.82
N GLU A 95 28.60 17.09 1.85
CA GLU A 95 29.08 18.08 2.82
C GLU A 95 29.92 17.47 3.96
N GLY A 96 31.03 16.79 3.63
CA GLY A 96 32.03 16.38 4.61
C GLY A 96 31.83 15.03 5.26
N ILE A 97 30.91 14.23 4.77
CA ILE A 97 30.72 12.82 5.15
C ILE A 97 31.39 11.96 4.07
N GLU A 98 32.38 11.18 4.46
CA GLU A 98 32.97 10.18 3.56
C GLU A 98 31.97 9.03 3.39
N LEU A 99 31.29 9.02 2.25
CA LEU A 99 30.38 7.95 1.90
C LEU A 99 31.18 6.69 1.57
N VAL A 100 30.89 5.61 2.24
CA VAL A 100 31.38 4.30 1.84
C VAL A 100 30.46 3.80 0.72
N PRO A 101 30.97 3.71 -0.51
CA PRO A 101 30.19 3.13 -1.60
C PRO A 101 29.85 1.67 -1.25
N TYR A 102 28.66 1.24 -1.59
CA TYR A 102 28.25 -0.14 -1.45
C TYR A 102 27.60 -0.64 -2.74
N ASP A 103 27.94 -1.87 -3.09
CA ASP A 103 27.46 -2.49 -4.31
C ASP A 103 25.96 -2.72 -4.24
N VAL A 104 25.32 -2.56 -5.39
CA VAL A 104 23.92 -2.98 -5.54
C VAL A 104 23.86 -4.51 -5.39
N PRO A 105 22.96 -5.04 -4.55
CA PRO A 105 22.81 -6.49 -4.44
C PRO A 105 22.55 -7.12 -5.81
N GLU A 106 23.29 -8.19 -6.13
CA GLU A 106 22.97 -9.00 -7.31
C GLU A 106 21.61 -9.66 -7.09
N GLU A 107 20.63 -9.23 -7.85
CA GLU A 107 19.29 -9.82 -7.81
C GLU A 107 19.13 -10.83 -8.94
N THR A 108 18.73 -12.03 -8.59
CA THR A 108 18.30 -13.01 -9.60
C THR A 108 16.87 -12.66 -10.02
N PRO A 109 16.59 -12.48 -11.32
CA PRO A 109 15.25 -12.21 -11.78
C PRO A 109 14.27 -13.30 -11.34
N VAL A 110 13.32 -12.93 -10.51
CA VAL A 110 12.26 -13.83 -10.02
C VAL A 110 10.92 -13.34 -10.56
N LYS A 111 10.20 -14.26 -11.21
CA LYS A 111 8.80 -14.02 -11.55
C LYS A 111 7.94 -15.00 -10.74
N SER A 112 7.24 -14.47 -9.76
CA SER A 112 6.33 -15.25 -8.96
C SER A 112 4.96 -14.57 -8.88
N PHE A 113 3.93 -15.38 -8.76
CA PHE A 113 2.57 -14.96 -8.50
C PHE A 113 2.06 -15.76 -7.30
N SER A 114 1.48 -15.06 -6.35
CA SER A 114 0.86 -15.67 -5.19
C SER A 114 -0.50 -15.01 -4.94
N GLU A 115 -1.52 -15.81 -4.80
CA GLU A 115 -2.87 -15.38 -4.49
C GLU A 115 -3.41 -16.21 -3.33
N ASN A 116 -4.00 -15.55 -2.36
CA ASN A 116 -4.69 -16.25 -1.27
C ASN A 116 -6.07 -16.69 -1.74
N GLU A 117 -6.41 -17.94 -1.49
CA GLU A 117 -7.79 -18.43 -1.72
C GLU A 117 -8.76 -17.63 -0.86
N MET A 118 -9.76 -17.04 -1.51
CA MET A 118 -10.89 -16.40 -0.83
C MET A 118 -12.14 -17.24 -1.07
N HIS A 119 -12.81 -17.63 0.01
CA HIS A 119 -14.09 -18.35 -0.08
C HIS A 119 -15.27 -17.48 -0.54
N GLY A 120 -15.04 -16.20 -0.77
CA GLY A 120 -15.98 -15.23 -1.32
C GLY A 120 -15.33 -13.85 -1.41
N ASN A 121 -15.82 -13.03 -2.33
CA ASN A 121 -15.36 -11.64 -2.44
C ASN A 121 -16.11 -10.77 -1.41
N PRO A 122 -15.44 -10.21 -0.39
CA PRO A 122 -16.10 -9.40 0.61
C PRO A 122 -16.70 -8.10 0.05
N ASP A 123 -16.25 -7.62 -1.12
CA ASP A 123 -16.84 -6.46 -1.79
C ASP A 123 -18.24 -6.75 -2.37
N GLU A 124 -18.58 -8.01 -2.57
CA GLU A 124 -19.89 -8.46 -3.09
C GLU A 124 -20.89 -8.74 -1.94
N CYS A 125 -20.41 -8.71 -0.70
CA CYS A 125 -21.29 -8.93 0.45
C CYS A 125 -22.11 -7.68 0.75
N ASP A 126 -23.43 -7.84 0.93
CA ASP A 126 -24.29 -6.74 1.36
C ASP A 126 -23.88 -6.26 2.77
N ASP A 127 -23.58 -4.98 2.89
CA ASP A 127 -23.18 -4.33 4.14
C ASP A 127 -24.21 -4.58 5.27
N ASN A 128 -25.51 -4.66 4.94
CA ASN A 128 -26.57 -4.95 5.91
C ASN A 128 -26.45 -6.34 6.51
N VAL A 129 -26.06 -7.34 5.72
CA VAL A 129 -25.86 -8.71 6.23
C VAL A 129 -24.75 -8.73 7.29
N ILE A 130 -23.66 -8.02 7.05
CA ILE A 130 -22.56 -7.92 8.02
C ILE A 130 -23.02 -7.19 9.28
N VAL A 131 -23.71 -6.08 9.11
CA VAL A 131 -24.22 -5.26 10.22
C VAL A 131 -25.21 -6.06 11.08
N ASP A 132 -26.12 -6.81 10.46
CA ASP A 132 -27.10 -7.62 11.19
C ASP A 132 -26.41 -8.75 11.97
N LYS A 133 -25.40 -9.39 11.41
CA LYS A 133 -24.57 -10.34 12.15
C LYS A 133 -23.88 -9.71 13.36
N LEU A 134 -23.34 -8.51 13.21
CA LEU A 134 -22.71 -7.79 14.33
C LEU A 134 -23.74 -7.39 15.39
N ARG A 135 -24.99 -7.05 15.01
CA ARG A 135 -26.08 -6.80 15.95
C ARG A 135 -26.43 -8.06 16.74
N GLU A 136 -26.51 -9.23 16.06
CA GLU A 136 -26.72 -10.51 16.72
C GLU A 136 -25.60 -10.83 17.72
N VAL A 137 -24.33 -10.69 17.30
CA VAL A 137 -23.18 -10.91 18.19
C VAL A 137 -23.24 -10.00 19.42
N ARG A 138 -23.51 -8.70 19.22
CA ARG A 138 -23.66 -7.75 20.31
C ARG A 138 -24.81 -8.13 21.25
N LYS A 139 -25.96 -8.50 20.71
CA LYS A 139 -27.13 -8.94 21.48
C LYS A 139 -26.81 -10.16 22.36
N HIS A 140 -26.15 -11.17 21.78
CA HIS A 140 -25.76 -12.36 22.52
C HIS A 140 -24.75 -12.03 23.64
N ALA A 141 -23.74 -11.21 23.33
CA ALA A 141 -22.75 -10.81 24.34
C ALA A 141 -23.38 -10.10 25.54
N LEU A 142 -24.32 -9.17 25.29
CA LEU A 142 -25.05 -8.47 26.36
C LEU A 142 -25.99 -9.37 27.17
N ALA A 143 -26.42 -10.47 26.59
CA ALA A 143 -27.32 -11.44 27.27
C ALA A 143 -26.54 -12.49 28.09
N MET A 144 -25.21 -12.53 28.03
CA MET A 144 -24.42 -13.54 28.73
C MET A 144 -24.35 -13.28 30.24
N ASP A 145 -24.36 -12.03 30.69
CA ASP A 145 -24.27 -11.65 32.09
C ASP A 145 -24.79 -10.22 32.29
N ASP A 146 -25.66 -10.03 33.30
CA ASP A 146 -26.25 -8.73 33.63
C ASP A 146 -25.22 -7.65 34.03
N ARG A 147 -24.01 -8.06 34.36
CA ARG A 147 -22.88 -7.15 34.65
C ARG A 147 -22.24 -6.56 33.39
N ILE A 148 -22.55 -7.08 32.21
CA ILE A 148 -22.07 -6.53 30.95
C ILE A 148 -22.93 -5.33 30.59
N LEU A 149 -22.41 -4.12 30.85
CA LEU A 149 -23.15 -2.86 30.64
C LEU A 149 -23.14 -2.39 29.18
N ASP A 150 -22.10 -2.74 28.43
CA ASP A 150 -21.97 -2.42 27.01
C ASP A 150 -21.07 -3.46 26.29
N CYS A 151 -21.27 -3.53 24.97
CA CYS A 151 -20.49 -4.33 24.06
C CYS A 151 -20.41 -3.63 22.72
N GLN A 152 -19.23 -3.57 22.14
CA GLN A 152 -19.03 -3.15 20.76
C GLN A 152 -18.61 -4.36 19.93
N ALA A 153 -19.37 -4.65 18.87
CA ALA A 153 -19.02 -5.66 17.89
C ALA A 153 -18.49 -4.98 16.63
N GLY A 154 -17.41 -5.51 16.07
CA GLY A 154 -16.83 -4.98 14.85
C GLY A 154 -16.27 -6.05 13.94
N ALA A 155 -16.24 -5.75 12.66
CA ALA A 155 -15.59 -6.54 11.62
C ALA A 155 -14.81 -5.59 10.68
N GLN A 156 -13.74 -6.09 10.11
CA GLN A 156 -13.04 -5.39 9.04
C GLN A 156 -12.47 -6.40 8.06
N TYR A 157 -12.36 -5.98 6.84
CA TYR A 157 -11.58 -6.69 5.83
C TYR A 157 -10.69 -5.73 5.06
N GLN A 158 -9.65 -6.29 4.46
CA GLN A 158 -8.72 -5.58 3.62
C GLN A 158 -8.25 -6.52 2.50
N ILE A 159 -8.35 -6.03 1.27
CA ILE A 159 -7.83 -6.70 0.08
C ILE A 159 -6.71 -5.83 -0.43
N TYR A 160 -5.55 -6.41 -0.67
CA TYR A 160 -4.43 -5.68 -1.25
C TYR A 160 -3.77 -6.48 -2.36
N THR A 161 -3.41 -5.75 -3.41
CA THR A 161 -2.58 -6.22 -4.51
C THR A 161 -1.27 -5.47 -4.46
N LYS A 162 -0.16 -6.19 -4.56
CA LYS A 162 1.18 -5.61 -4.60
C LYS A 162 1.90 -6.05 -5.87
N TYR A 163 2.66 -5.13 -6.44
CA TYR A 163 3.57 -5.37 -7.56
C TYR A 163 4.97 -4.90 -7.11
N PHE A 164 5.95 -5.73 -7.39
CA PHE A 164 7.37 -5.46 -7.13
C PHE A 164 8.14 -5.52 -8.44
#